data_c327dd35f9a157baee5682441c539dcb
#
_entry.id   c327dd35f9a157baee5682441c539dcb
#
_cell.length_a   1.000
_cell.length_b   1.000
_cell.length_c   1.000
_cell.angle_alpha   90.00
_cell.angle_beta   90.00
_cell.angle_gamma   90.00
#
_symmetry.space_group_name_H-M   'P 1'
#
loop_
_entity.id
_entity.type
_entity.pdbx_description
1 polymer ?
#
loop_
_entity_poly.entity_id
_entity_poly.type
_entity_poly.pdbx_seq_one_letter_code
_entity_poly.pdbx_strand_id
1 'polypeptide(L)'
;FDAGALEVYYTSVMMKKNRPGTEVTVLCEHAHVDTLGKLVLTHTTTLGLRVAREGRVELPRRVETVETQWGPARIKVATRPDGSETASPEYESCREISRRTGATLSDVYDAVRRAWLRR
;
A
#
# COMPACT_ATOMS: atom_id res chain seq x y z
N PHE A 1 -9.22 3.00 7.83
CA PHE A 1 -9.20 3.02 6.36
C PHE A 1 -10.54 3.44 5.77
N ASP A 2 -11.67 3.03 6.30
CA ASP A 2 -13.01 3.43 5.83
C ASP A 2 -13.27 4.94 5.95
N ALA A 3 -12.57 5.62 6.87
CA ALA A 3 -12.66 7.07 7.06
C ALA A 3 -11.68 7.87 6.17
N GLY A 4 -10.96 7.22 5.25
CA GLY A 4 -10.10 7.86 4.26
C GLY A 4 -8.60 7.86 4.60
N ALA A 5 -8.14 7.00 5.51
CA ALA A 5 -6.71 6.80 5.69
C ALA A 5 -6.10 6.12 4.44
N LEU A 6 -4.95 6.62 4.00
CA LEU A 6 -4.16 6.02 2.92
C LEU A 6 -3.24 4.92 3.43
N GLU A 7 -2.72 5.09 4.64
CA GLU A 7 -1.86 4.13 5.32
C GLU A 7 -1.98 4.30 6.83
N VAL A 8 -1.85 3.20 7.56
CA VAL A 8 -1.78 3.19 9.03
C VAL A 8 -0.69 2.22 9.44
N TYR A 9 0.25 2.68 10.25
CA TYR A 9 1.30 1.82 10.77
C TYR A 9 1.65 2.16 12.21
N TYR A 10 2.32 1.21 12.87
CA TYR A 10 2.72 1.28 14.27
C TYR A 10 4.23 1.30 14.41
N THR A 11 4.72 2.14 15.33
CA THR A 11 6.12 2.19 15.70
C THR A 11 6.25 1.95 17.20
N SER A 12 7.04 0.98 17.61
CA SER A 12 7.38 0.78 19.03
C SER A 12 8.29 1.89 19.50
N VAL A 13 7.91 2.54 20.59
CA VAL A 13 8.67 3.65 21.16
C VAL A 13 8.92 3.45 22.65
N MET A 14 10.04 4.00 23.13
CA MET A 14 10.29 4.12 24.56
C MET A 14 10.00 5.56 24.99
N MET A 15 9.00 5.71 25.83
CA MET A 15 8.54 7.00 26.33
C MET A 15 9.30 7.40 27.59
N LYS A 16 9.07 8.64 28.06
CA LYS A 16 9.60 9.13 29.34
C LYS A 16 9.31 8.16 30.48
N LYS A 17 10.18 8.13 31.50
CA LYS A 17 10.11 7.22 32.65
C LYS A 17 10.23 5.75 32.26
N ASN A 18 10.94 5.43 31.17
CA ASN A 18 11.15 4.07 30.65
C ASN A 18 9.86 3.28 30.42
N ARG A 19 8.83 3.94 29.93
CA ARG A 19 7.56 3.28 29.61
C ARG A 19 7.53 2.91 28.12
N PRO A 20 7.34 1.63 27.79
CA PRO A 20 7.12 1.24 26.40
C PRO A 20 5.77 1.80 25.92
N GLY A 21 5.71 2.18 24.66
CA GLY A 21 4.52 2.67 24.02
C GLY A 21 4.48 2.30 22.54
N THR A 22 3.34 2.58 21.92
CA THR A 22 3.15 2.42 20.49
C THR A 22 2.73 3.76 19.90
N GLU A 23 3.51 4.26 18.94
CA GLU A 23 3.11 5.36 18.11
C GLU A 23 2.24 4.84 16.97
N VAL A 24 1.09 5.45 16.76
CA VAL A 24 0.22 5.17 15.63
C VAL A 24 0.36 6.31 14.63
N THR A 25 0.80 6.00 13.42
CA THR A 25 0.88 6.96 12.33
C THR A 25 -0.22 6.70 11.31
N VAL A 26 -0.94 7.74 10.96
CA VAL A 26 -2.01 7.71 9.95
C VAL A 26 -1.65 8.68 8.84
N LEU A 27 -1.48 8.17 7.62
CA LEU A 27 -1.31 9.00 6.42
C LEU A 27 -2.67 9.23 5.76
N CYS A 28 -2.95 10.46 5.39
CA CYS A 28 -4.20 10.80 4.72
C CYS A 28 -4.06 12.06 3.86
N GLU A 29 -5.02 12.27 2.99
CA GLU A 29 -5.19 13.56 2.32
C GLU A 29 -5.61 14.63 3.34
N HIS A 30 -5.21 15.88 3.09
CA HIS A 30 -5.48 16.99 4.01
C HIS A 30 -6.96 17.13 4.37
N ALA A 31 -7.86 16.85 3.44
CA ALA A 31 -9.30 16.90 3.65
C ALA A 31 -9.83 15.92 4.73
N HIS A 32 -9.08 14.87 5.05
CA HIS A 32 -9.48 13.83 6.01
C HIS A 32 -8.86 14.00 7.40
N VAL A 33 -8.00 14.99 7.61
CA VAL A 33 -7.27 15.19 8.88
C VAL A 33 -8.22 15.32 10.07
N ASP A 34 -9.25 16.15 9.95
CA ASP A 34 -10.19 16.40 11.04
C ASP A 34 -11.03 15.16 11.36
N THR A 35 -11.49 14.44 10.35
CA THR A 35 -12.29 13.23 10.51
C THR A 35 -11.49 12.12 11.17
N LEU A 36 -10.28 11.87 10.66
CA LEU A 36 -9.39 10.85 11.22
C LEU A 36 -8.87 11.23 12.61
N GLY A 37 -8.58 12.52 12.85
CA GLY A 37 -8.20 13.03 14.16
C GLY A 37 -9.30 12.78 15.21
N LYS A 38 -10.55 13.08 14.89
CA LYS A 38 -11.70 12.79 15.78
C LYS A 38 -11.84 11.29 16.03
N LEU A 39 -11.67 10.46 14.98
CA LEU A 39 -11.76 9.01 15.11
C LEU A 39 -10.68 8.47 16.06
N VAL A 40 -9.43 8.90 15.92
CA VAL A 40 -8.32 8.49 16.79
C VAL A 40 -8.59 8.91 18.23
N LEU A 41 -9.00 10.17 18.49
CA LEU A 41 -9.28 10.68 19.83
C LEU A 41 -10.51 10.02 20.47
N THR A 42 -11.45 9.52 19.68
CA THR A 42 -12.66 8.85 20.19
C THR A 42 -12.41 7.39 20.54
N HIS A 43 -11.58 6.69 19.73
CA HIS A 43 -11.44 5.23 19.82
C HIS A 43 -10.13 4.77 20.42
N THR A 44 -9.29 5.69 20.91
CA THR A 44 -8.05 5.35 21.60
C THR A 44 -7.95 6.06 22.95
N THR A 45 -6.97 5.69 23.74
CA THR A 45 -6.69 6.33 25.04
C THR A 45 -5.82 7.58 24.92
N THR A 46 -5.41 7.97 23.70
CA THR A 46 -4.56 9.15 23.52
C THR A 46 -5.32 10.44 23.86
N LEU A 47 -4.63 11.38 24.46
CA LEU A 47 -5.17 12.69 24.83
C LEU A 47 -4.89 13.76 23.75
N GLY A 48 -4.10 13.41 22.76
CA GLY A 48 -3.75 14.34 21.68
C GLY A 48 -3.01 13.65 20.56
N LEU A 49 -2.91 14.33 19.43
CA LEU A 49 -2.16 13.89 18.26
C LEU A 49 -1.37 15.06 17.67
N ARG A 50 -0.33 14.74 16.95
CA ARG A 50 0.45 15.71 16.18
C ARG A 50 0.05 15.60 14.72
N VAL A 51 -0.07 16.74 14.07
CA VAL A 51 -0.37 16.80 12.64
C VAL A 51 0.84 17.42 11.94
N ALA A 52 1.39 16.69 10.97
CA ALA A 52 2.47 17.16 10.11
C ALA A 52 2.01 17.13 8.65
N ARG A 53 2.58 18.01 7.83
CA ARG A 53 2.42 17.97 6.38
C ARG A 53 3.71 17.45 5.77
N GLU A 54 3.60 16.44 4.95
CA GLU A 54 4.73 15.85 4.26
C GLU A 54 4.58 16.00 2.76
N GLY A 55 5.70 16.30 2.08
CA GLY A 55 5.77 16.26 0.64
C GLY A 55 6.02 14.83 0.17
N ARG A 56 5.42 14.43 -0.94
CA ARG A 56 5.63 13.13 -1.56
C ARG A 56 6.08 13.28 -3.00
N VAL A 57 7.17 12.60 -3.34
CA VAL A 57 7.62 12.46 -4.73
C VAL A 57 7.30 11.05 -5.18
N GLU A 58 6.51 10.90 -6.23
CA GLU A 58 6.10 9.61 -6.76
C GLU A 58 6.59 9.44 -8.20
N LEU A 59 6.91 8.20 -8.55
CA LEU A 59 7.11 7.86 -9.96
C LEU A 59 5.76 7.88 -10.69
N PRO A 60 5.71 8.38 -11.93
CA PRO A 60 4.56 8.16 -12.80
C PRO A 60 4.27 6.68 -12.92
N ARG A 61 3.03 6.30 -12.74
CA ARG A 61 2.63 4.89 -12.75
C ARG A 61 1.31 4.69 -13.50
N ARG A 62 1.17 3.51 -14.08
CA ARG A 62 -0.05 3.04 -14.73
C ARG A 62 -0.30 1.58 -14.38
N VAL A 63 -1.53 1.15 -14.57
CA VAL A 63 -1.90 -0.26 -14.46
C VAL A 63 -2.05 -0.80 -15.87
N GLU A 64 -1.41 -1.93 -16.14
CA GLU A 64 -1.55 -2.69 -17.37
C GLU A 64 -2.15 -4.07 -17.06
N THR A 65 -2.76 -4.67 -18.06
CA THR A 65 -3.20 -6.07 -18.01
C THR A 65 -2.27 -6.90 -18.87
N VAL A 66 -1.81 -8.01 -18.33
CA VAL A 66 -1.00 -9.01 -19.04
C VAL A 66 -1.71 -10.35 -19.04
N GLU A 67 -1.54 -11.11 -20.12
CA GLU A 67 -2.12 -12.45 -20.24
C GLU A 67 -1.17 -13.49 -19.63
N THR A 68 -1.71 -14.30 -18.73
CA THR A 68 -1.02 -15.44 -18.15
C THR A 68 -1.70 -16.75 -18.54
N GLN A 69 -1.06 -17.87 -18.26
CA GLN A 69 -1.67 -19.20 -18.46
C GLN A 69 -2.97 -19.40 -17.65
N TRP A 70 -3.25 -18.56 -16.66
CA TRP A 70 -4.45 -18.58 -15.84
C TRP A 70 -5.46 -17.46 -16.18
N GLY A 71 -5.20 -16.71 -17.27
CA GLY A 71 -5.99 -15.58 -17.73
C GLY A 71 -5.35 -14.23 -17.39
N PRO A 72 -6.10 -13.14 -17.61
CA PRO A 72 -5.59 -11.79 -17.43
C PRO A 72 -5.24 -11.48 -15.97
N ALA A 73 -4.15 -10.75 -15.79
CA ALA A 73 -3.70 -10.28 -14.47
C ALA A 73 -3.24 -8.83 -14.57
N ARG A 74 -3.48 -8.05 -13.52
CA ARG A 74 -3.06 -6.65 -13.47
C ARG A 74 -1.66 -6.51 -12.90
N ILE A 75 -0.91 -5.57 -13.47
CA ILE A 75 0.45 -5.22 -13.08
C ILE A 75 0.60 -3.70 -13.03
N LYS A 76 1.21 -3.18 -11.98
CA LYS A 76 1.56 -1.75 -11.88
C LYS A 76 2.91 -1.53 -12.52
N VAL A 77 2.98 -0.60 -13.44
CA VAL A 77 4.20 -0.19 -14.13
C VAL A 77 4.53 1.23 -13.72
N ALA A 78 5.75 1.45 -13.28
CA ALA A 78 6.27 2.77 -12.95
C ALA A 78 7.46 3.13 -13.84
N THR A 79 7.50 4.40 -14.26
CA THR A 79 8.59 4.94 -15.07
C THR A 79 9.58 5.66 -14.18
N ARG A 80 10.85 5.28 -14.25
CA ARG A 80 11.93 5.91 -13.51
C ARG A 80 12.40 7.21 -14.20
N PRO A 81 13.15 8.08 -13.50
CA PRO A 81 13.68 9.31 -14.09
C PRO A 81 14.59 9.11 -15.30
N ASP A 82 15.23 7.96 -15.40
CA ASP A 82 16.07 7.57 -16.55
C ASP A 82 15.27 7.02 -17.73
N GLY A 83 13.95 7.00 -17.65
CA GLY A 83 13.06 6.45 -18.66
C GLY A 83 12.86 4.93 -18.60
N SER A 84 13.61 4.23 -17.76
CA SER A 84 13.41 2.79 -17.58
C SER A 84 12.10 2.49 -16.85
N GLU A 85 11.54 1.32 -17.10
CA GLU A 85 10.31 0.88 -16.42
C GLU A 85 10.61 -0.19 -15.37
N THR A 86 9.80 -0.19 -14.32
CA THR A 86 9.73 -1.27 -13.36
C THR A 86 8.28 -1.69 -13.18
N ALA A 87 8.05 -2.96 -12.92
CA ALA A 87 6.70 -3.48 -12.81
C ALA A 87 6.53 -4.39 -11.59
N SER A 88 5.35 -4.30 -10.98
CA SER A 88 4.97 -5.10 -9.83
C SER A 88 3.55 -5.64 -10.03
N PRO A 89 3.33 -6.96 -9.96
CA PRO A 89 2.01 -7.54 -10.01
C PRO A 89 1.10 -6.98 -8.93
N GLU A 90 -0.17 -6.73 -9.25
CA GLU A 90 -1.15 -6.31 -8.25
C GLU A 90 -1.58 -7.50 -7.38
N TYR A 91 -1.45 -7.33 -6.06
CA TYR A 91 -1.73 -8.38 -5.08
C TYR A 91 -3.14 -8.96 -5.23
N GLU A 92 -4.18 -8.12 -5.26
CA GLU A 92 -5.56 -8.60 -5.32
C GLU A 92 -5.85 -9.36 -6.62
N SER A 93 -5.31 -8.92 -7.75
CA SER A 93 -5.42 -9.63 -9.02
C SER A 93 -4.75 -11.02 -8.96
N CYS A 94 -3.55 -11.10 -8.39
CA CYS A 94 -2.83 -12.36 -8.23
C CYS A 94 -3.50 -13.30 -7.22
N ARG A 95 -4.01 -12.76 -6.12
CA ARG A 95 -4.75 -13.50 -5.10
C ARG A 95 -6.03 -14.11 -5.64
N GLU A 96 -6.77 -13.38 -6.46
CA GLU A 96 -7.97 -13.89 -7.13
C GLU A 96 -7.65 -15.08 -8.04
N ILE A 97 -6.60 -14.96 -8.85
CA ILE A 97 -6.12 -16.05 -9.71
C ILE A 97 -5.73 -17.27 -8.85
N SER A 98 -4.92 -17.05 -7.82
CA SER A 98 -4.47 -18.12 -6.90
C SER A 98 -5.65 -18.87 -6.27
N ARG A 99 -6.66 -18.15 -5.78
CA ARG A 99 -7.86 -18.75 -5.18
C ARG A 99 -8.68 -19.56 -6.20
N ARG A 100 -8.83 -19.04 -7.41
CA ARG A 100 -9.63 -19.67 -8.46
C ARG A 100 -8.97 -20.93 -9.05
N THR A 101 -7.63 -20.94 -9.12
CA THR A 101 -6.88 -21.98 -9.85
C THR A 101 -6.16 -22.97 -8.94
N GLY A 102 -6.00 -22.67 -7.65
CA GLY A 102 -5.18 -23.43 -6.73
C GLY A 102 -3.66 -23.24 -6.92
N ALA A 103 -3.21 -22.40 -7.87
CA ALA A 103 -1.81 -22.06 -8.03
C ALA A 103 -1.29 -21.29 -6.82
N THR A 104 -0.02 -21.46 -6.47
CA THR A 104 0.55 -20.66 -5.38
C THR A 104 0.63 -19.17 -5.77
N LEU A 105 0.51 -18.30 -4.79
CA LEU A 105 0.62 -16.86 -5.05
C LEU A 105 1.96 -16.51 -5.70
N SER A 106 3.05 -17.19 -5.31
CA SER A 106 4.39 -17.03 -5.90
C SER A 106 4.40 -17.37 -7.38
N ASP A 107 3.82 -18.52 -7.76
CA ASP A 107 3.77 -18.93 -9.17
C ASP A 107 3.00 -17.94 -10.04
N VAL A 108 1.90 -17.40 -9.48
CA VAL A 108 1.10 -16.37 -10.16
C VAL A 108 1.91 -15.09 -10.34
N TYR A 109 2.61 -14.63 -9.29
CA TYR A 109 3.50 -13.46 -9.39
C TYR A 109 4.55 -13.62 -10.47
N ASP A 110 5.20 -14.78 -10.52
CA ASP A 110 6.23 -15.07 -11.50
C ASP A 110 5.67 -15.15 -12.93
N ALA A 111 4.50 -15.72 -13.11
CA ALA A 111 3.82 -15.76 -14.41
C ALA A 111 3.49 -14.35 -14.91
N VAL A 112 2.96 -13.49 -14.04
CA VAL A 112 2.63 -12.09 -14.37
C VAL A 112 3.89 -11.31 -14.75
N ARG A 113 4.98 -11.45 -13.99
CA ARG A 113 6.27 -10.81 -14.31
C ARG A 113 6.83 -11.29 -15.66
N ARG A 114 6.82 -12.61 -15.91
CA ARG A 114 7.27 -13.18 -17.19
C ARG A 114 6.43 -12.71 -18.36
N ALA A 115 5.11 -12.62 -18.19
CA ALA A 115 4.22 -12.13 -19.23
C ALA A 115 4.50 -10.67 -19.57
N TRP A 116 4.76 -9.83 -18.58
CA TRP A 116 5.11 -8.43 -18.79
C TRP A 116 6.47 -8.26 -19.50
N LEU A 117 7.47 -9.07 -19.19
CA LEU A 117 8.80 -9.01 -19.82
C LEU A 117 8.81 -9.47 -21.30
N ARG A 118 7.80 -10.20 -21.75
CA ARG A 118 7.69 -10.75 -23.12
C ARG A 118 6.89 -9.88 -24.08
N ARG A 119 6.34 -8.78 -23.61
CA ARG A 119 5.53 -7.85 -24.42
C ARG A 119 6.37 -7.01 -25.39
#